data_f1c959c3f96cc25948bc830010cefb5b
#
_entry.id   f1c959c3f96cc25948bc830010cefb5b
#
_cell.length_a   1.000
_cell.length_b   1.000
_cell.length_c   1.000
_cell.angle_alpha   90.00
_cell.angle_beta   90.00
_cell.angle_gamma   90.00
#
_symmetry.space_group_name_H-M   'P 1'
#
loop_
_entity.id
_entity.type
_entity.pdbx_description
1 polymer ?
#
loop_
_entity_poly.entity_id
_entity_poly.type
_entity_poly.pdbx_seq_one_letter_code
_entity_poly.pdbx_strand_id
1 'polypeptide(L)'
;MDLGLKNKRALVTGSTKGIGKAIAIELAREGANVIINGRQPDDVAKVVNEIQEMFPNTKPEGAPADLADSSAREELFRGYPEVDILVNNMGIFQPMSYWDISDETWDKFFKVNVMSGNALAKFYLPHMLEQDFGRIIFIASEEALMPSGEMPQYSMTKTMNLSLAKSLSKLTKGTQVTVNTIMPGSTLTEGVQEMLENMYHDSSIAPEDWEADFMKNHRPLSQIQRLIRPEEIGRFTAFVSSPFASSFSGAALRVDGGLVPTIF
;
A
#
# COMPACT_ATOMS: atom_id res chain seq x y z
N MET A 1 16.48 6.78 14.26
CA MET A 1 17.19 7.42 13.12
C MET A 1 16.25 8.48 12.60
N ASP A 2 16.71 9.70 12.40
CA ASP A 2 15.90 10.72 11.70
C ASP A 2 15.92 10.37 10.20
N LEU A 3 14.74 10.11 9.63
CA LEU A 3 14.61 9.74 8.22
C LEU A 3 14.54 10.95 7.27
N GLY A 4 14.63 12.18 7.78
CA GLY A 4 14.59 13.41 6.96
C GLY A 4 13.22 13.65 6.31
N LEU A 5 12.13 13.17 6.91
CA LEU A 5 10.77 13.30 6.38
C LEU A 5 10.00 14.50 6.96
N LYS A 6 10.62 15.24 7.87
CA LYS A 6 9.98 16.41 8.50
C LYS A 6 9.46 17.40 7.45
N ASN A 7 8.19 17.78 7.60
CA ASN A 7 7.45 18.68 6.70
C ASN A 7 7.22 18.16 5.27
N LYS A 8 7.65 16.96 4.91
CA LYS A 8 7.30 16.36 3.61
C LYS A 8 5.80 16.09 3.54
N ARG A 9 5.19 16.37 2.41
CA ARG A 9 3.77 16.05 2.17
C ARG A 9 3.64 14.65 1.58
N ALA A 10 2.88 13.79 2.26
CA ALA A 10 2.74 12.39 1.88
C ALA A 10 1.26 12.01 1.68
N LEU A 11 0.86 11.71 0.45
CA LEU A 11 -0.46 11.15 0.15
C LEU A 11 -0.39 9.62 0.26
N VAL A 12 -1.21 9.06 1.14
CA VAL A 12 -1.37 7.61 1.28
C VAL A 12 -2.79 7.22 0.88
N THR A 13 -2.95 6.49 -0.22
CA THR A 13 -4.27 6.10 -0.70
C THR A 13 -4.81 4.90 0.07
N GLY A 14 -6.14 4.88 0.37
CA GLY A 14 -6.75 3.81 1.15
C GLY A 14 -6.17 3.71 2.57
N SER A 15 -5.99 4.83 3.25
CA SER A 15 -5.26 4.92 4.53
C SER A 15 -6.16 5.07 5.76
N THR A 16 -7.43 4.70 5.66
CA THR A 16 -8.34 4.72 6.82
C THR A 16 -8.24 3.47 7.70
N LYS A 17 -7.60 2.40 7.22
CA LYS A 17 -7.39 1.14 7.96
C LYS A 17 -6.20 0.33 7.42
N GLY A 18 -5.86 -0.75 8.10
CA GLY A 18 -4.87 -1.74 7.67
C GLY A 18 -3.50 -1.17 7.37
N ILE A 19 -2.87 -1.68 6.30
CA ILE A 19 -1.52 -1.29 5.88
C ILE A 19 -1.43 0.22 5.60
N GLY A 20 -2.41 0.79 4.90
CA GLY A 20 -2.40 2.21 4.56
C GLY A 20 -2.42 3.12 5.79
N LYS A 21 -3.23 2.79 6.81
CA LYS A 21 -3.25 3.53 8.08
C LYS A 21 -1.91 3.43 8.81
N ALA A 22 -1.34 2.23 8.88
CA ALA A 22 -0.05 2.02 9.52
C ALA A 22 1.08 2.80 8.81
N ILE A 23 1.07 2.83 7.47
CA ILE A 23 2.02 3.64 6.68
C ILE A 23 1.86 5.13 7.02
N ALA A 24 0.63 5.66 7.05
CA ALA A 24 0.38 7.06 7.37
C ALA A 24 0.87 7.42 8.79
N ILE A 25 0.62 6.55 9.78
CA ILE A 25 1.09 6.72 11.15
C ILE A 25 2.63 6.77 11.21
N GLU A 26 3.33 5.84 10.54
CA GLU A 26 4.80 5.80 10.59
C GLU A 26 5.43 6.98 9.82
N LEU A 27 4.84 7.44 8.72
CA LEU A 27 5.26 8.67 8.04
C LEU A 27 5.08 9.90 8.92
N ALA A 28 3.94 10.01 9.63
CA ALA A 28 3.69 11.10 10.57
C ALA A 28 4.63 11.05 11.79
N ARG A 29 4.99 9.85 12.28
CA ARG A 29 5.98 9.65 13.33
C ARG A 29 7.34 10.26 12.97
N GLU A 30 7.71 10.17 11.70
CA GLU A 30 8.94 10.75 11.14
C GLU A 30 8.78 12.24 10.74
N GLY A 31 7.64 12.86 11.11
CA GLY A 31 7.38 14.29 10.94
C GLY A 31 6.79 14.70 9.58
N ALA A 32 6.35 13.76 8.76
CA ALA A 32 5.67 14.08 7.51
C ALA A 32 4.24 14.61 7.78
N ASN A 33 3.77 15.50 6.91
CA ASN A 33 2.39 15.96 6.84
C ASN A 33 1.63 15.00 5.91
N VAL A 34 0.84 14.11 6.51
CA VAL A 34 0.16 13.05 5.77
C VAL A 34 -1.21 13.47 5.27
N ILE A 35 -1.56 13.07 4.06
CA ILE A 35 -2.88 13.24 3.47
C ILE A 35 -3.55 11.87 3.50
N ILE A 36 -4.61 11.75 4.30
CA ILE A 36 -5.36 10.52 4.54
C ILE A 36 -6.47 10.42 3.49
N ASN A 37 -6.47 9.34 2.74
CA ASN A 37 -7.50 9.07 1.75
C ASN A 37 -8.33 7.83 2.08
N GLY A 38 -9.61 7.94 1.89
CA GLY A 38 -10.61 6.89 1.98
C GLY A 38 -11.93 7.35 1.39
N ARG A 39 -12.90 6.46 1.23
CA ARG A 39 -14.18 6.79 0.60
C ARG A 39 -15.14 7.50 1.54
N GLN A 40 -15.10 7.17 2.84
CA GLN A 40 -16.03 7.71 3.83
C GLN A 40 -15.39 8.90 4.55
N PRO A 41 -16.01 10.09 4.52
CA PRO A 41 -15.48 11.28 5.17
C PRO A 41 -15.22 11.10 6.66
N ASP A 42 -16.13 10.42 7.36
CA ASP A 42 -16.04 10.20 8.82
C ASP A 42 -14.83 9.32 9.19
N ASP A 43 -14.57 8.25 8.40
CA ASP A 43 -13.41 7.40 8.62
C ASP A 43 -12.10 8.17 8.38
N VAL A 44 -12.08 9.02 7.35
CA VAL A 44 -10.93 9.88 7.05
C VAL A 44 -10.69 10.87 8.19
N ALA A 45 -11.74 11.58 8.63
CA ALA A 45 -11.64 12.54 9.72
C ALA A 45 -11.18 11.90 11.04
N LYS A 46 -11.66 10.68 11.33
CA LYS A 46 -11.24 9.91 12.50
C LYS A 46 -9.73 9.67 12.50
N VAL A 47 -9.17 9.19 11.37
CA VAL A 47 -7.72 8.90 11.29
C VAL A 47 -6.89 10.17 11.30
N VAL A 48 -7.36 11.26 10.69
CA VAL A 48 -6.70 12.58 10.77
C VAL A 48 -6.59 13.02 12.23
N ASN A 49 -7.68 12.94 13.00
CA ASN A 49 -7.68 13.32 14.42
C ASN A 49 -6.75 12.43 15.25
N GLU A 50 -6.79 11.11 15.05
CA GLU A 50 -5.89 10.17 15.73
C GLU A 50 -4.42 10.52 15.48
N ILE A 51 -4.04 10.81 14.23
CA ILE A 51 -2.66 11.18 13.87
C ILE A 51 -2.31 12.54 14.49
N GLN A 52 -3.22 13.51 14.46
CA GLN A 52 -2.99 14.83 15.06
C GLN A 52 -2.76 14.74 16.57
N GLU A 53 -3.50 13.87 17.27
CA GLU A 53 -3.31 13.61 18.69
C GLU A 53 -1.96 12.94 18.99
N MET A 54 -1.59 11.93 18.21
CA MET A 54 -0.30 11.21 18.38
C MET A 54 0.91 12.07 18.02
N PHE A 55 0.80 12.93 17.01
CA PHE A 55 1.90 13.72 16.46
C PHE A 55 1.52 15.19 16.29
N PRO A 56 1.39 15.96 17.39
CA PRO A 56 0.87 17.33 17.36
C PRO A 56 1.67 18.32 16.50
N ASN A 57 2.93 18.00 16.20
CA ASN A 57 3.80 18.84 15.38
C ASN A 57 3.67 18.60 13.88
N THR A 58 2.83 17.65 13.45
CA THR A 58 2.51 17.41 12.04
C THR A 58 1.18 18.06 11.67
N LYS A 59 0.88 18.12 10.38
CA LYS A 59 -0.37 18.68 9.85
C LYS A 59 -1.06 17.62 8.98
N PRO A 60 -1.71 16.63 9.60
CA PRO A 60 -2.46 15.64 8.82
C PRO A 60 -3.69 16.29 8.18
N GLU A 61 -3.98 15.94 6.94
CA GLU A 61 -5.12 16.44 6.17
C GLU A 61 -5.98 15.27 5.67
N GLY A 62 -7.26 15.51 5.41
CA GLY A 62 -8.18 14.50 4.92
C GLY A 62 -8.58 14.73 3.47
N ALA A 63 -8.51 13.69 2.65
CA ALA A 63 -8.90 13.69 1.24
C ALA A 63 -9.93 12.57 0.97
N PRO A 64 -11.20 12.74 1.43
CA PRO A 64 -12.23 11.74 1.17
C PRO A 64 -12.56 11.67 -0.32
N ALA A 65 -12.26 10.53 -0.97
CA ALA A 65 -12.50 10.33 -2.39
C ALA A 65 -12.45 8.84 -2.75
N ASP A 66 -13.28 8.39 -3.70
CA ASP A 66 -13.10 7.12 -4.39
C ASP A 66 -12.16 7.33 -5.58
N LEU A 67 -10.90 6.97 -5.42
CA LEU A 67 -9.88 7.18 -6.45
C LEU A 67 -9.99 6.22 -7.65
N ALA A 68 -10.93 5.30 -7.67
CA ALA A 68 -11.32 4.58 -8.88
C ALA A 68 -12.15 5.48 -9.82
N ASP A 69 -12.79 6.54 -9.30
CA ASP A 69 -13.53 7.51 -10.07
C ASP A 69 -12.63 8.64 -10.59
N SER A 70 -12.77 9.01 -11.87
CA SER A 70 -11.94 10.05 -12.50
C SER A 70 -12.28 11.45 -12.00
N SER A 71 -13.56 11.74 -11.77
CA SER A 71 -13.99 13.06 -11.27
C SER A 71 -13.51 13.30 -9.84
N ALA A 72 -13.58 12.26 -9.00
CA ALA A 72 -13.05 12.33 -7.63
C ALA A 72 -11.52 12.54 -7.60
N ARG A 73 -10.78 11.94 -8.57
CA ARG A 73 -9.35 12.23 -8.72
C ARG A 73 -9.07 13.68 -9.14
N GLU A 74 -9.87 14.24 -10.02
CA GLU A 74 -9.73 15.66 -10.43
C GLU A 74 -9.97 16.62 -9.25
N GLU A 75 -10.90 16.31 -8.36
CA GLU A 75 -11.10 17.05 -7.11
C GLU A 75 -9.92 16.93 -6.17
N LEU A 76 -9.37 15.71 -5.99
CA LEU A 76 -8.15 15.48 -5.24
C LEU A 76 -7.00 16.33 -5.79
N PHE A 77 -6.78 16.34 -7.10
CA PHE A 77 -5.70 17.09 -7.74
C PHE A 77 -5.83 18.60 -7.55
N ARG A 78 -7.05 19.14 -7.54
CA ARG A 78 -7.29 20.56 -7.23
C ARG A 78 -7.00 20.91 -5.77
N GLY A 79 -7.38 20.02 -4.85
CA GLY A 79 -7.15 20.23 -3.41
C GLY A 79 -5.70 19.99 -2.98
N TYR A 80 -5.03 19.05 -3.65
CA TYR A 80 -3.67 18.60 -3.33
C TYR A 80 -2.80 18.53 -4.58
N PRO A 81 -2.44 19.69 -5.18
CA PRO A 81 -1.73 19.72 -6.46
C PRO A 81 -0.31 19.17 -6.38
N GLU A 82 0.28 19.13 -5.20
CA GLU A 82 1.68 18.78 -4.97
C GLU A 82 1.82 17.84 -3.77
N VAL A 83 2.62 16.80 -3.93
CA VAL A 83 3.08 15.93 -2.84
C VAL A 83 4.53 15.51 -3.07
N ASP A 84 5.30 15.35 -2.00
CA ASP A 84 6.66 14.82 -2.03
C ASP A 84 6.68 13.29 -2.10
N ILE A 85 5.69 12.66 -1.48
CA ILE A 85 5.59 11.22 -1.33
C ILE A 85 4.19 10.78 -1.74
N LEU A 86 4.11 9.84 -2.66
CA LEU A 86 2.87 9.17 -3.07
C LEU A 86 2.95 7.69 -2.75
N VAL A 87 2.09 7.22 -1.84
CA VAL A 87 1.94 5.80 -1.55
C VAL A 87 0.63 5.29 -2.15
N ASN A 88 0.73 4.59 -3.27
CA ASN A 88 -0.38 3.91 -3.94
C ASN A 88 -0.68 2.60 -3.19
N ASN A 89 -1.43 2.69 -2.10
CA ASN A 89 -1.81 1.55 -1.28
C ASN A 89 -3.24 1.07 -1.58
N MET A 90 -4.13 1.92 -2.11
CA MET A 90 -5.50 1.53 -2.41
C MET A 90 -5.54 0.25 -3.26
N GLY A 91 -6.37 -0.69 -2.84
CA GLY A 91 -6.59 -1.93 -3.56
C GLY A 91 -7.73 -2.75 -2.97
N ILE A 92 -8.26 -3.63 -3.78
CA ILE A 92 -9.24 -4.65 -3.39
C ILE A 92 -8.65 -6.03 -3.62
N PHE A 93 -8.98 -6.97 -2.78
CA PHE A 93 -8.68 -8.40 -2.94
C PHE A 93 -9.92 -9.22 -2.60
N GLN A 94 -10.07 -10.35 -3.24
CA GLN A 94 -11.16 -11.29 -2.97
C GLN A 94 -10.78 -12.65 -3.56
N PRO A 95 -10.71 -13.72 -2.76
CA PRO A 95 -10.61 -15.09 -3.28
C PRO A 95 -11.85 -15.42 -4.09
N MET A 96 -11.66 -15.97 -5.28
CA MET A 96 -12.72 -16.35 -6.21
C MET A 96 -12.24 -17.51 -7.09
N SER A 97 -13.13 -18.45 -7.39
CA SER A 97 -12.88 -19.46 -8.42
C SER A 97 -12.66 -18.77 -9.76
N TYR A 98 -11.61 -19.15 -10.48
CA TYR A 98 -11.31 -18.58 -11.80
C TYR A 98 -12.52 -18.61 -12.75
N TRP A 99 -13.31 -19.68 -12.68
CA TRP A 99 -14.48 -19.87 -13.54
C TRP A 99 -15.66 -18.94 -13.24
N ASP A 100 -15.67 -18.34 -12.05
CA ASP A 100 -16.72 -17.44 -11.57
C ASP A 100 -16.36 -15.96 -11.70
N ILE A 101 -15.15 -15.64 -12.20
CA ILE A 101 -14.70 -14.26 -12.37
C ILE A 101 -15.25 -13.69 -13.67
N SER A 102 -16.21 -12.78 -13.58
CA SER A 102 -16.76 -12.09 -14.75
C SER A 102 -15.80 -11.02 -15.31
N ASP A 103 -16.01 -10.62 -16.56
CA ASP A 103 -15.25 -9.54 -17.20
C ASP A 103 -15.38 -8.22 -16.41
N GLU A 104 -16.56 -7.92 -15.84
CA GLU A 104 -16.77 -6.73 -15.01
C GLU A 104 -15.95 -6.79 -13.72
N THR A 105 -15.74 -8.00 -13.17
CA THR A 105 -14.87 -8.20 -12.01
C THR A 105 -13.40 -7.92 -12.38
N TRP A 106 -12.92 -8.43 -13.51
CA TRP A 106 -11.59 -8.13 -14.04
C TRP A 106 -11.41 -6.62 -14.22
N ASP A 107 -12.34 -5.95 -14.87
CA ASP A 107 -12.30 -4.50 -15.11
C ASP A 107 -12.28 -3.71 -13.79
N LYS A 108 -13.09 -4.13 -12.81
CA LYS A 108 -13.11 -3.50 -11.48
C LYS A 108 -11.76 -3.62 -10.79
N PHE A 109 -11.15 -4.82 -10.78
CA PHE A 109 -9.83 -5.01 -10.17
C PHE A 109 -8.76 -4.21 -10.87
N PHE A 110 -8.75 -4.18 -12.20
CA PHE A 110 -7.83 -3.39 -12.99
C PHE A 110 -8.00 -1.88 -12.71
N LYS A 111 -9.24 -1.39 -12.73
CA LYS A 111 -9.56 0.02 -12.46
C LYS A 111 -9.09 0.47 -11.08
N VAL A 112 -9.39 -0.34 -10.04
CA VAL A 112 -9.09 0.00 -8.64
C VAL A 112 -7.61 -0.18 -8.34
N ASN A 113 -7.02 -1.34 -8.67
CA ASN A 113 -5.69 -1.72 -8.20
C ASN A 113 -4.55 -1.17 -9.07
N VAL A 114 -4.83 -0.81 -10.34
CA VAL A 114 -3.80 -0.39 -11.30
C VAL A 114 -4.05 1.04 -11.77
N MET A 115 -5.22 1.31 -12.38
CA MET A 115 -5.45 2.57 -13.07
C MET A 115 -5.54 3.77 -12.12
N SER A 116 -6.02 3.58 -10.89
CA SER A 116 -6.01 4.63 -9.87
C SER A 116 -4.58 5.10 -9.57
N GLY A 117 -3.68 4.16 -9.24
CA GLY A 117 -2.29 4.47 -8.94
C GLY A 117 -1.52 5.02 -10.14
N ASN A 118 -1.80 4.51 -11.35
CA ASN A 118 -1.23 5.07 -12.58
C ASN A 118 -1.63 6.54 -12.80
N ALA A 119 -2.91 6.87 -12.58
CA ALA A 119 -3.40 8.25 -12.75
C ALA A 119 -2.75 9.21 -11.74
N LEU A 120 -2.61 8.79 -10.48
CA LEU A 120 -1.93 9.57 -9.45
C LEU A 120 -0.45 9.76 -9.76
N ALA A 121 0.25 8.69 -10.14
CA ALA A 121 1.66 8.77 -10.53
C ALA A 121 1.86 9.69 -11.74
N LYS A 122 0.99 9.60 -12.75
CA LYS A 122 1.04 10.49 -13.93
C LYS A 122 0.87 11.96 -13.56
N PHE A 123 0.04 12.26 -12.56
CA PHE A 123 -0.22 13.63 -12.14
C PHE A 123 0.93 14.21 -11.29
N TYR A 124 1.43 13.46 -10.29
CA TYR A 124 2.41 13.98 -9.34
C TYR A 124 3.88 13.88 -9.81
N LEU A 125 4.21 12.92 -10.69
CA LEU A 125 5.59 12.71 -11.14
C LEU A 125 6.22 13.95 -11.80
N PRO A 126 5.55 14.73 -12.66
CA PRO A 126 6.14 15.93 -13.27
C PRO A 126 6.65 16.93 -12.24
N HIS A 127 5.84 17.26 -11.21
CA HIS A 127 6.24 18.17 -10.14
C HIS A 127 7.43 17.59 -9.32
N MET A 128 7.40 16.30 -9.01
CA MET A 128 8.52 15.64 -8.33
C MET A 128 9.84 15.75 -9.11
N LEU A 129 9.77 15.64 -10.46
CA LEU A 129 10.93 15.80 -11.33
C LEU A 129 11.44 17.24 -11.34
N GLU A 130 10.54 18.22 -11.35
CA GLU A 130 10.88 19.66 -11.36
C GLU A 130 11.58 20.10 -10.07
N GLN A 131 11.12 19.60 -8.91
CA GLN A 131 11.75 19.89 -7.61
C GLN A 131 12.98 19.01 -7.29
N ASP A 132 13.34 18.07 -8.17
CA ASP A 132 14.40 17.06 -7.98
C ASP A 132 14.26 16.26 -6.66
N PHE A 133 13.05 16.00 -6.22
CA PHE A 133 12.73 15.10 -5.11
C PHE A 133 11.34 14.52 -5.26
N GLY A 134 11.22 13.23 -5.07
CA GLY A 134 9.93 12.55 -5.03
C GLY A 134 10.06 11.06 -4.70
N ARG A 135 9.03 10.53 -4.09
CA ARG A 135 8.91 9.11 -3.77
C ARG A 135 7.55 8.60 -4.22
N ILE A 136 7.54 7.71 -5.20
CA ILE A 136 6.33 7.00 -5.61
C ILE A 136 6.49 5.54 -5.21
N ILE A 137 5.59 5.04 -4.38
CA ILE A 137 5.61 3.69 -3.86
C ILE A 137 4.28 3.02 -4.19
N PHE A 138 4.33 1.86 -4.82
CA PHE A 138 3.17 1.00 -5.02
C PHE A 138 3.17 -0.12 -3.98
N ILE A 139 2.08 -0.30 -3.27
CA ILE A 139 1.90 -1.45 -2.39
C ILE A 139 1.31 -2.58 -3.22
N ALA A 140 2.17 -3.54 -3.57
CA ALA A 140 1.79 -4.75 -4.30
C ALA A 140 1.42 -5.88 -3.32
N SER A 141 1.96 -7.06 -3.51
CA SER A 141 1.79 -8.25 -2.68
C SER A 141 2.82 -9.30 -3.10
N GLU A 142 3.09 -10.29 -2.24
CA GLU A 142 3.78 -11.53 -2.63
C GLU A 142 3.09 -12.25 -3.79
N GLU A 143 1.77 -12.11 -3.89
CA GLU A 143 0.95 -12.62 -5.01
C GLU A 143 1.41 -12.12 -6.38
N ALA A 144 2.16 -11.03 -6.45
CA ALA A 144 2.74 -10.52 -7.69
C ALA A 144 3.86 -11.41 -8.26
N LEU A 145 4.55 -12.17 -7.40
CA LEU A 145 5.64 -13.08 -7.77
C LEU A 145 5.28 -14.56 -7.61
N MET A 146 4.38 -14.87 -6.68
CA MET A 146 3.96 -16.23 -6.33
C MET A 146 2.43 -16.28 -6.24
N PRO A 147 1.71 -16.25 -7.38
CA PRO A 147 0.25 -16.37 -7.39
C PRO A 147 -0.20 -17.66 -6.74
N SER A 148 -1.08 -17.56 -5.73
CA SER A 148 -1.64 -18.73 -5.03
C SER A 148 -2.61 -19.55 -5.88
N GLY A 149 -3.19 -18.93 -6.92
CA GLY A 149 -4.28 -19.49 -7.71
C GLY A 149 -5.67 -19.22 -7.11
N GLU A 150 -5.76 -18.73 -5.87
CA GLU A 150 -7.02 -18.45 -5.19
C GLU A 150 -7.68 -17.13 -5.63
N MET A 151 -6.90 -16.20 -6.21
CA MET A 151 -7.35 -14.86 -6.62
C MET A 151 -6.58 -14.32 -7.83
N PRO A 152 -6.68 -14.97 -9.00
CA PRO A 152 -5.87 -14.64 -10.18
C PRO A 152 -6.06 -13.20 -10.65
N GLN A 153 -7.27 -12.63 -10.53
CA GLN A 153 -7.58 -11.23 -10.86
C GLN A 153 -6.81 -10.23 -9.96
N TYR A 154 -6.59 -10.58 -8.71
CA TYR A 154 -5.77 -9.79 -7.79
C TYR A 154 -4.29 -9.92 -8.11
N SER A 155 -3.78 -11.14 -8.18
CA SER A 155 -2.36 -11.44 -8.42
C SER A 155 -1.86 -10.76 -9.70
N MET A 156 -2.65 -10.83 -10.79
CA MET A 156 -2.34 -10.16 -12.05
C MET A 156 -2.19 -8.63 -11.84
N THR A 157 -3.13 -7.98 -11.12
CA THR A 157 -3.03 -6.52 -10.91
C THR A 157 -1.81 -6.15 -10.07
N LYS A 158 -1.41 -6.99 -9.13
CA LYS A 158 -0.21 -6.75 -8.31
C LYS A 158 1.09 -6.92 -9.11
N THR A 159 1.13 -7.88 -10.06
CA THR A 159 2.24 -8.00 -11.03
C THR A 159 2.31 -6.78 -11.95
N MET A 160 1.16 -6.26 -12.40
CA MET A 160 1.10 -5.03 -13.20
C MET A 160 1.71 -3.83 -12.47
N ASN A 161 1.50 -3.70 -11.14
CA ASN A 161 2.11 -2.64 -10.35
C ASN A 161 3.64 -2.72 -10.32
N LEU A 162 4.24 -3.92 -10.30
CA LEU A 162 5.69 -4.10 -10.41
C LEU A 162 6.21 -3.57 -11.76
N SER A 163 5.54 -3.98 -12.85
CA SER A 163 5.90 -3.57 -14.21
C SER A 163 5.73 -2.06 -14.39
N LEU A 164 4.64 -1.47 -13.88
CA LEU A 164 4.39 -0.04 -13.94
C LEU A 164 5.46 0.74 -13.18
N ALA A 165 5.74 0.39 -11.92
CA ALA A 165 6.75 1.05 -11.11
C ALA A 165 8.14 0.99 -11.78
N LYS A 166 8.51 -0.17 -12.33
CA LYS A 166 9.76 -0.33 -13.08
C LYS A 166 9.81 0.55 -14.32
N SER A 167 8.72 0.68 -15.04
CA SER A 167 8.63 1.54 -16.24
C SER A 167 8.75 3.01 -15.88
N LEU A 168 8.03 3.46 -14.84
CA LEU A 168 8.09 4.84 -14.36
C LEU A 168 9.47 5.22 -13.82
N SER A 169 10.18 4.29 -13.15
CA SER A 169 11.53 4.55 -12.65
C SER A 169 12.54 4.91 -13.74
N LYS A 170 12.30 4.53 -14.97
CA LYS A 170 13.14 4.91 -16.10
C LYS A 170 12.98 6.38 -16.51
N LEU A 171 11.81 6.97 -16.20
CA LEU A 171 11.53 8.39 -16.45
C LEU A 171 12.25 9.30 -15.44
N THR A 172 12.71 8.76 -14.31
CA THR A 172 13.38 9.51 -13.24
C THR A 172 14.92 9.46 -13.34
N LYS A 173 15.45 8.98 -14.47
CA LYS A 173 16.91 8.82 -14.65
C LYS A 173 17.65 10.15 -14.47
N GLY A 174 18.64 10.14 -13.58
CA GLY A 174 19.49 11.30 -13.32
C GLY A 174 18.92 12.31 -12.32
N THR A 175 17.81 11.98 -11.66
CA THR A 175 17.18 12.80 -10.62
C THR A 175 17.21 12.12 -9.26
N GLN A 176 16.80 12.83 -8.19
CA GLN A 176 16.59 12.29 -6.85
C GLN A 176 15.20 11.64 -6.67
N VAL A 177 14.39 11.56 -7.72
CA VAL A 177 13.07 10.92 -7.68
C VAL A 177 13.20 9.41 -7.82
N THR A 178 12.51 8.64 -6.97
CA THR A 178 12.49 7.18 -7.06
C THR A 178 11.06 6.63 -7.15
N VAL A 179 10.92 5.55 -7.91
CA VAL A 179 9.65 4.82 -8.03
C VAL A 179 9.90 3.35 -7.70
N ASN A 180 9.27 2.84 -6.66
CA ASN A 180 9.48 1.48 -6.17
C ASN A 180 8.15 0.77 -5.89
N THR A 181 8.25 -0.54 -5.68
CA THR A 181 7.14 -1.37 -5.22
C THR A 181 7.52 -2.05 -3.92
N ILE A 182 6.63 -2.04 -2.93
CA ILE A 182 6.75 -2.84 -1.72
C ILE A 182 5.76 -4.00 -1.85
N MET A 183 6.21 -5.21 -1.53
CA MET A 183 5.42 -6.44 -1.62
C MET A 183 5.25 -7.05 -0.22
N PRO A 184 4.16 -6.69 0.48
CA PRO A 184 3.81 -7.35 1.73
C PRO A 184 3.46 -8.82 1.50
N GLY A 185 3.80 -9.66 2.48
CA GLY A 185 3.18 -10.97 2.67
C GLY A 185 1.87 -10.87 3.45
N SER A 186 1.36 -12.01 3.88
CA SER A 186 0.13 -12.07 4.67
C SER A 186 0.26 -11.21 5.94
N THR A 187 -0.56 -10.17 6.01
CA THR A 187 -0.45 -9.11 7.03
C THR A 187 -1.72 -9.06 7.88
N LEU A 188 -1.58 -8.99 9.21
CA LEU A 188 -2.68 -8.92 10.16
C LEU A 188 -3.38 -7.56 10.08
N THR A 189 -4.29 -7.43 9.13
CA THR A 189 -5.18 -6.27 9.00
C THR A 189 -6.57 -6.63 9.50
N GLU A 190 -7.43 -5.62 9.70
CA GLU A 190 -8.84 -5.85 10.07
C GLU A 190 -9.54 -6.81 9.08
N GLY A 191 -9.26 -6.67 7.77
CA GLY A 191 -9.83 -7.55 6.75
C GLY A 191 -9.29 -8.99 6.81
N VAL A 192 -8.03 -9.19 7.20
CA VAL A 192 -7.47 -10.54 7.40
C VAL A 192 -7.99 -11.13 8.70
N GLN A 193 -8.18 -10.33 9.74
CA GLN A 193 -8.79 -10.79 10.97
C GLN A 193 -10.22 -11.27 10.74
N GLU A 194 -11.05 -10.49 10.02
CA GLU A 194 -12.40 -10.90 9.63
C GLU A 194 -12.39 -12.18 8.78
N MET A 195 -11.42 -12.33 7.88
CA MET A 195 -11.24 -13.56 7.10
C MET A 195 -10.94 -14.76 8.00
N LEU A 196 -10.06 -14.61 9.00
CA LEU A 196 -9.75 -15.69 9.96
C LEU A 196 -10.97 -16.04 10.80
N GLU A 197 -11.71 -15.04 11.31
CA GLU A 197 -12.95 -15.25 12.05
C GLU A 197 -13.97 -16.06 11.22
N ASN A 198 -14.15 -15.71 9.93
CA ASN A 198 -15.03 -16.46 9.04
C ASN A 198 -14.51 -17.87 8.73
N MET A 199 -13.21 -18.04 8.53
CA MET A 199 -12.60 -19.34 8.21
C MET A 199 -12.70 -20.33 9.36
N TYR A 200 -12.54 -19.85 10.59
CA TYR A 200 -12.49 -20.68 11.80
C TYR A 200 -13.78 -20.66 12.61
N HIS A 201 -14.84 -20.00 12.15
CA HIS A 201 -16.12 -19.87 12.85
C HIS A 201 -16.67 -21.19 13.40
N ASP A 202 -16.66 -22.23 12.58
CA ASP A 202 -17.20 -23.56 12.92
C ASP A 202 -16.07 -24.56 13.28
N SER A 203 -14.84 -24.07 13.50
CA SER A 203 -13.71 -24.93 13.85
C SER A 203 -13.62 -25.17 15.36
N SER A 204 -12.94 -26.25 15.74
CA SER A 204 -12.59 -26.51 17.16
C SER A 204 -11.30 -25.81 17.60
N ILE A 205 -10.65 -25.03 16.74
CA ILE A 205 -9.40 -24.32 17.02
C ILE A 205 -9.72 -23.05 17.81
N ALA A 206 -9.02 -22.87 18.92
CA ALA A 206 -9.20 -21.67 19.76
C ALA A 206 -8.74 -20.41 19.01
N PRO A 207 -9.42 -19.24 19.22
CA PRO A 207 -9.09 -17.98 18.50
C PRO A 207 -7.60 -17.57 18.61
N GLU A 208 -6.97 -17.82 19.72
CA GLU A 208 -5.54 -17.57 19.95
C GLU A 208 -4.60 -18.42 19.07
N ASP A 209 -5.08 -19.54 18.55
CA ASP A 209 -4.31 -20.45 17.70
C ASP A 209 -4.57 -20.25 16.19
N TRP A 210 -5.57 -19.44 15.80
CA TRP A 210 -5.94 -19.24 14.40
C TRP A 210 -4.78 -18.73 13.53
N GLU A 211 -4.02 -17.77 14.03
CA GLU A 211 -2.86 -17.25 13.29
C GLU A 211 -1.83 -18.34 13.02
N ALA A 212 -1.51 -19.14 14.04
CA ALA A 212 -0.53 -20.21 13.93
C ALA A 212 -1.00 -21.33 12.98
N ASP A 213 -2.27 -21.72 13.07
CA ASP A 213 -2.86 -22.72 12.20
C ASP A 213 -2.95 -22.22 10.75
N PHE A 214 -3.39 -20.99 10.54
CA PHE A 214 -3.41 -20.37 9.22
C PHE A 214 -2.02 -20.34 8.57
N MET A 215 -1.00 -19.92 9.31
CA MET A 215 0.36 -19.85 8.77
C MET A 215 0.88 -21.24 8.42
N LYS A 216 0.66 -22.23 9.28
CA LYS A 216 1.08 -23.60 9.05
C LYS A 216 0.42 -24.24 7.83
N ASN A 217 -0.87 -24.03 7.64
CA ASN A 217 -1.66 -24.74 6.65
C ASN A 217 -1.81 -23.97 5.32
N HIS A 218 -1.83 -22.62 5.35
CA HIS A 218 -2.04 -21.79 4.18
C HIS A 218 -0.79 -21.01 3.74
N ARG A 219 0.19 -20.85 4.62
CA ARG A 219 1.44 -20.13 4.32
C ARG A 219 2.69 -20.87 4.82
N PRO A 220 2.82 -22.18 4.53
CA PRO A 220 3.87 -23.04 5.11
C PRO A 220 5.30 -22.60 4.73
N LEU A 221 5.47 -21.88 3.64
CA LEU A 221 6.78 -21.39 3.18
C LEU A 221 7.26 -20.14 3.93
N SER A 222 6.39 -19.46 4.66
CA SER A 222 6.79 -18.28 5.45
C SER A 222 7.82 -18.66 6.49
N GLN A 223 8.95 -17.95 6.52
CA GLN A 223 10.03 -18.24 7.47
C GLN A 223 9.74 -17.69 8.87
N ILE A 224 8.96 -16.60 8.95
CA ILE A 224 8.63 -15.99 10.25
C ILE A 224 7.45 -16.69 10.95
N GLN A 225 6.69 -17.55 10.26
CA GLN A 225 5.58 -18.37 10.76
C GLN A 225 4.55 -17.58 11.61
N ARG A 226 4.35 -16.32 11.28
CA ARG A 226 3.31 -15.44 11.80
C ARG A 226 2.85 -14.46 10.73
N LEU A 227 1.69 -13.84 10.92
CA LEU A 227 1.28 -12.72 10.10
C LEU A 227 2.22 -11.52 10.32
N ILE A 228 2.50 -10.78 9.26
CA ILE A 228 3.24 -9.51 9.34
C ILE A 228 2.34 -8.50 10.05
N ARG A 229 2.92 -7.67 10.91
CA ARG A 229 2.16 -6.58 11.54
C ARG A 229 2.16 -5.36 10.60
N PRO A 230 1.03 -4.64 10.46
CA PRO A 230 0.94 -3.47 9.57
C PRO A 230 2.04 -2.44 9.81
N GLU A 231 2.47 -2.26 11.07
CA GLU A 231 3.54 -1.33 11.45
C GLU A 231 4.91 -1.73 10.87
N GLU A 232 5.16 -3.01 10.62
CA GLU A 232 6.40 -3.48 9.98
C GLU A 232 6.47 -2.97 8.54
N ILE A 233 5.32 -3.00 7.82
CA ILE A 233 5.20 -2.43 6.48
C ILE A 233 5.29 -0.91 6.54
N GLY A 234 4.64 -0.28 7.53
CA GLY A 234 4.67 1.16 7.74
C GLY A 234 6.09 1.70 7.92
N ARG A 235 6.87 1.11 8.83
CA ARG A 235 8.27 1.49 9.10
C ARG A 235 9.16 1.33 7.87
N PHE A 236 9.00 0.21 7.16
CA PHE A 236 9.76 -0.02 5.93
C PHE A 236 9.38 0.99 4.84
N THR A 237 8.08 1.31 4.70
CA THR A 237 7.60 2.33 3.76
C THR A 237 8.14 3.71 4.11
N ALA A 238 8.19 4.08 5.40
CA ALA A 238 8.79 5.34 5.84
C ALA A 238 10.29 5.41 5.48
N PHE A 239 11.04 4.32 5.67
CA PHE A 239 12.43 4.25 5.23
C PHE A 239 12.58 4.41 3.71
N VAL A 240 11.79 3.68 2.91
CA VAL A 240 11.82 3.78 1.44
C VAL A 240 11.39 5.16 0.94
N SER A 241 10.58 5.88 1.73
CA SER A 241 10.17 7.27 1.46
C SER A 241 11.26 8.29 1.76
N SER A 242 12.31 7.92 2.47
CA SER A 242 13.35 8.84 2.94
C SER A 242 14.37 9.20 1.83
N PRO A 243 15.12 10.31 1.98
CA PRO A 243 16.27 10.59 1.15
C PRO A 243 17.35 9.50 1.20
N PHE A 244 17.46 8.76 2.32
CA PHE A 244 18.46 7.69 2.50
C PHE A 244 18.20 6.46 1.63
N ALA A 245 16.97 6.31 1.11
CA ALA A 245 16.60 5.22 0.21
C ALA A 245 16.76 5.56 -1.28
N SER A 246 17.50 6.62 -1.63
CA SER A 246 17.70 7.08 -3.01
C SER A 246 18.36 6.06 -3.94
N SER A 247 19.04 5.05 -3.39
CA SER A 247 19.63 3.93 -4.15
C SER A 247 18.60 2.88 -4.63
N PHE A 248 17.39 2.91 -4.07
CA PHE A 248 16.30 2.04 -4.54
C PHE A 248 15.47 2.76 -5.60
N SER A 249 15.55 2.34 -6.85
CA SER A 249 14.68 2.85 -7.92
C SER A 249 14.33 1.74 -8.93
N GLY A 250 13.05 1.56 -9.17
CA GLY A 250 12.51 0.46 -9.97
C GLY A 250 12.69 -0.90 -9.29
N ALA A 251 12.79 -0.92 -7.96
CA ALA A 251 12.95 -2.13 -7.19
C ALA A 251 11.59 -2.71 -6.77
N ALA A 252 11.54 -4.04 -6.68
CA ALA A 252 10.47 -4.82 -6.08
C ALA A 252 10.97 -5.29 -4.69
N LEU A 253 10.55 -4.59 -3.64
CA LEU A 253 11.06 -4.74 -2.28
C LEU A 253 10.13 -5.66 -1.47
N ARG A 254 10.63 -6.83 -1.10
CA ARG A 254 9.84 -7.83 -0.37
C ARG A 254 9.83 -7.54 1.13
N VAL A 255 8.63 -7.58 1.70
CA VAL A 255 8.37 -7.59 3.14
C VAL A 255 7.36 -8.72 3.38
N ASP A 256 7.76 -9.94 3.04
CA ASP A 256 6.90 -11.12 2.90
C ASP A 256 7.19 -12.21 3.95
N GLY A 257 8.06 -11.93 4.91
CA GLY A 257 8.45 -12.91 5.92
C GLY A 257 9.17 -14.14 5.37
N GLY A 258 9.78 -14.01 4.17
CA GLY A 258 10.46 -15.11 3.48
C GLY A 258 9.50 -16.11 2.82
N LEU A 259 8.26 -15.68 2.52
CA LEU A 259 7.25 -16.55 1.92
C LEU A 259 7.58 -16.93 0.47
N VAL A 260 8.03 -15.96 -0.34
CA VAL A 260 8.40 -16.21 -1.74
C VAL A 260 9.73 -16.94 -1.80
N PRO A 261 9.79 -18.19 -2.32
CA PRO A 261 10.96 -19.08 -2.19
C PRO A 261 12.09 -18.76 -3.17
N THR A 262 11.95 -17.74 -4.01
CA THR A 262 12.98 -17.36 -4.99
C THR A 262 13.96 -16.34 -4.41
N ILE A 263 15.19 -16.33 -4.92
CA ILE A 263 16.19 -15.33 -4.53
C ILE A 263 16.01 -13.99 -5.26
N PHE A 264 15.17 -13.94 -6.30
CA PHE A 264 14.83 -12.75 -7.08
C PHE A 264 13.35 -12.42 -6.96
#